data_f763ee3e99e930e8a40e01687ffe7fe4
#
_entry.id   f763ee3e99e930e8a40e01687ffe7fe4
#
_cell.length_a   1.000
_cell.length_b   1.000
_cell.length_c   1.000
_cell.angle_alpha   90.00
_cell.angle_beta   90.00
_cell.angle_gamma   90.00
#
_symmetry.space_group_name_H-M   'P 1'
#
loop_
_entity.id
_entity.type
_entity.pdbx_description
1 polymer ?
#
loop_
_entity_poly.entity_id
_entity_poly.type
_entity_poly.pdbx_seq_one_letter_code
_entity_poly.pdbx_strand_id
1 'polypeptide(L)'
;EARELVKMGCFDMIEALYGNTPDILSQLIRTMLIPKDGCEFIVADFSAIEARVLAWLAGEQWRLDAFTEGKDIYCASASQMFSVPVVKHGINGELRQKGKVAELACGYGGGAGALISMGALDMGLKEDELPDIISSWRDANPEIVKFWYAVEKAAIETVKDHTDRTVGRIGFQFSANTLWIVLPSGRRLAYIKPKLQPNRFGRMALTFEGLGANNKWTRGETYSGKLTENITQATARDLLAE
;
A
#
# COMPACT_ATOMS: atom_id res chain seq x y z
N GLU A 1 14.81 -16.20 24.45
CA GLU A 1 15.59 -15.55 25.52
C GLU A 1 14.87 -14.28 26.02
N ALA A 2 14.61 -13.24 25.20
CA ALA A 2 13.87 -12.03 25.63
C ALA A 2 12.47 -12.37 26.22
N ARG A 3 11.77 -13.35 25.66
CA ARG A 3 10.46 -13.83 26.15
C ARG A 3 10.53 -14.38 27.59
N GLU A 4 11.57 -15.10 27.92
CA GLU A 4 11.75 -15.66 29.26
C GLU A 4 12.08 -14.55 30.26
N LEU A 5 12.90 -13.57 29.88
CA LEU A 5 13.18 -12.39 30.71
C LEU A 5 11.91 -11.58 31.00
N VAL A 6 11.02 -11.41 29.99
CA VAL A 6 9.71 -10.74 30.19
C VAL A 6 8.85 -11.52 31.20
N LYS A 7 8.75 -12.84 31.07
CA LYS A 7 7.99 -13.70 32.01
C LYS A 7 8.53 -13.61 33.44
N MET A 8 9.83 -13.46 33.59
CA MET A 8 10.50 -13.31 34.90
C MET A 8 10.43 -11.88 35.44
N GLY A 9 9.95 -10.89 34.67
CA GLY A 9 9.91 -9.50 35.05
C GLY A 9 11.29 -8.82 35.10
N CYS A 10 12.30 -9.41 34.44
CA CYS A 10 13.68 -8.92 34.44
C CYS A 10 13.90 -7.83 33.37
N PHE A 11 13.20 -6.69 33.50
CA PHE A 11 13.23 -5.64 32.49
C PHE A 11 14.59 -4.94 32.36
N ASP A 12 15.32 -4.80 33.46
CA ASP A 12 16.69 -4.24 33.45
C ASP A 12 17.64 -5.10 32.60
N MET A 13 17.49 -6.42 32.65
CA MET A 13 18.25 -7.33 31.79
C MET A 13 17.86 -7.23 30.33
N ILE A 14 16.57 -6.98 30.01
CA ILE A 14 16.12 -6.74 28.67
C ILE A 14 16.77 -5.47 28.11
N GLU A 15 16.79 -4.40 28.90
CA GLU A 15 17.39 -3.13 28.50
C GLU A 15 18.92 -3.27 28.31
N ALA A 16 19.59 -3.99 29.18
CA ALA A 16 21.03 -4.23 29.08
C ALA A 16 21.43 -5.08 27.87
N LEU A 17 20.61 -6.09 27.49
CA LEU A 17 20.94 -7.03 26.40
C LEU A 17 20.43 -6.60 25.04
N TYR A 18 19.31 -5.89 24.98
CA TYR A 18 18.57 -5.60 23.73
C TYR A 18 18.34 -4.10 23.52
N GLY A 19 18.66 -3.23 24.46
CA GLY A 19 18.42 -1.81 24.40
C GLY A 19 17.00 -1.44 24.87
N ASN A 20 16.23 -0.77 24.02
CA ASN A 20 14.92 -0.22 24.37
C ASN A 20 13.88 -1.29 24.72
N THR A 21 13.54 -1.43 26.00
CA THR A 21 12.54 -2.39 26.49
C THR A 21 11.17 -2.27 25.83
N PRO A 22 10.55 -1.09 25.61
CA PRO A 22 9.31 -0.94 24.86
C PRO A 22 9.34 -1.54 23.47
N ASP A 23 10.44 -1.40 22.73
CA ASP A 23 10.58 -1.96 21.39
C ASP A 23 10.59 -3.49 21.42
N ILE A 24 11.28 -4.08 22.39
CA ILE A 24 11.29 -5.54 22.58
C ILE A 24 9.91 -6.05 22.96
N LEU A 25 9.21 -5.38 23.88
CA LEU A 25 7.84 -5.75 24.25
C LEU A 25 6.89 -5.66 23.04
N SER A 26 7.01 -4.66 22.19
CA SER A 26 6.20 -4.53 20.96
C SER A 26 6.41 -5.71 20.00
N GLN A 27 7.64 -6.21 19.87
CA GLN A 27 7.97 -7.38 19.05
C GLN A 27 7.43 -8.70 19.63
N LEU A 28 7.18 -8.74 20.94
CA LEU A 28 6.68 -9.93 21.64
C LEU A 28 5.14 -10.01 21.71
N ILE A 29 4.40 -9.01 21.26
CA ILE A 29 2.92 -8.96 21.36
C ILE A 29 2.27 -10.23 20.80
N ARG A 30 2.73 -10.73 19.67
CA ARG A 30 2.16 -11.95 19.04
C ARG A 30 2.29 -13.18 19.94
N THR A 31 3.26 -13.22 20.84
CA THR A 31 3.48 -14.34 21.75
C THR A 31 2.50 -14.38 22.91
N MET A 32 1.69 -13.33 23.08
CA MET A 32 0.60 -13.26 24.07
C MET A 32 -0.66 -13.99 23.58
N LEU A 33 -0.76 -14.23 22.27
CA LEU A 33 -1.85 -14.99 21.68
C LEU A 33 -1.59 -16.48 21.95
N ILE A 34 -2.33 -17.05 22.89
CA ILE A 34 -2.21 -18.46 23.30
C ILE A 34 -3.53 -19.15 22.95
N PRO A 35 -3.52 -20.28 22.21
CA PRO A 35 -4.75 -21.02 21.94
C PRO A 35 -5.29 -21.64 23.24
N LYS A 36 -6.59 -21.87 23.29
CA LYS A 36 -7.21 -22.62 24.37
C LYS A 36 -6.67 -24.07 24.38
N ASP A 37 -6.63 -24.70 25.54
CA ASP A 37 -6.20 -26.08 25.68
C ASP A 37 -6.97 -27.00 24.71
N GLY A 38 -6.23 -27.84 23.98
CA GLY A 38 -6.78 -28.72 22.96
C GLY A 38 -7.13 -28.04 21.63
N CYS A 39 -6.82 -26.75 21.48
CA CYS A 39 -7.01 -25.97 20.25
C CYS A 39 -5.65 -25.48 19.69
N GLU A 40 -5.64 -25.16 18.41
CA GLU A 40 -4.51 -24.52 17.74
C GLU A 40 -4.96 -23.30 16.94
N PHE A 41 -4.06 -22.36 16.71
CA PHE A 41 -4.32 -21.26 15.76
C PHE A 41 -4.02 -21.71 14.34
N ILE A 42 -4.99 -21.52 13.46
CA ILE A 42 -4.77 -21.57 12.02
C ILE A 42 -4.47 -20.15 11.57
N VAL A 43 -3.22 -19.90 11.17
CA VAL A 43 -2.77 -18.59 10.70
C VAL A 43 -2.58 -18.66 9.20
N ALA A 44 -3.42 -17.91 8.47
CA ALA A 44 -3.32 -17.76 7.02
C ALA A 44 -3.29 -16.28 6.64
N ASP A 45 -2.54 -15.96 5.61
CA ASP A 45 -2.45 -14.63 5.04
C ASP A 45 -2.34 -14.70 3.52
N PHE A 46 -2.93 -13.74 2.84
CA PHE A 46 -2.80 -13.64 1.40
C PHE A 46 -1.42 -13.09 1.02
N SER A 47 -0.68 -13.83 0.21
CA SER A 47 0.61 -13.35 -0.31
C SER A 47 0.42 -12.17 -1.25
N ALA A 48 1.00 -11.02 -0.90
CA ALA A 48 1.01 -9.79 -1.71
C ALA A 48 -0.39 -9.34 -2.17
N ILE A 49 -1.40 -9.41 -1.29
CA ILE A 49 -2.80 -9.17 -1.66
C ILE A 49 -3.01 -7.79 -2.27
N GLU A 50 -2.40 -6.74 -1.74
CA GLU A 50 -2.54 -5.38 -2.28
C GLU A 50 -1.99 -5.28 -3.71
N ALA A 51 -0.83 -5.89 -3.98
CA ALA A 51 -0.25 -5.90 -5.32
C ALA A 51 -1.12 -6.68 -6.33
N ARG A 52 -1.77 -7.76 -5.89
CA ARG A 52 -2.73 -8.54 -6.69
C ARG A 52 -3.98 -7.74 -7.00
N VAL A 53 -4.58 -7.14 -5.97
CA VAL A 53 -5.79 -6.32 -6.11
C VAL A 53 -5.53 -5.09 -6.97
N LEU A 54 -4.41 -4.39 -6.77
CA LEU A 54 -4.03 -3.25 -7.58
C LEU A 54 -3.88 -3.62 -9.06
N ALA A 55 -3.16 -4.72 -9.35
CA ALA A 55 -3.01 -5.23 -10.71
C ALA A 55 -4.36 -5.58 -11.36
N TRP A 56 -5.26 -6.21 -10.60
CA TRP A 56 -6.60 -6.58 -11.05
C TRP A 56 -7.50 -5.37 -11.32
N LEU A 57 -7.47 -4.37 -10.44
CA LEU A 57 -8.25 -3.14 -10.59
C LEU A 57 -7.77 -2.30 -11.78
N ALA A 58 -6.45 -2.22 -11.97
CA ALA A 58 -5.83 -1.47 -13.05
C ALA A 58 -5.83 -2.21 -14.40
N GLY A 59 -5.92 -3.55 -14.40
CA GLY A 59 -5.79 -4.37 -15.61
C GLY A 59 -4.34 -4.53 -16.07
N GLU A 60 -3.36 -4.53 -15.14
CA GLU A 60 -1.93 -4.69 -15.45
C GLU A 60 -1.62 -6.16 -15.74
N GLN A 61 -1.73 -6.56 -17.01
CA GLN A 61 -1.80 -7.97 -17.43
C GLN A 61 -0.55 -8.77 -17.06
N TRP A 62 0.66 -8.26 -17.28
CA TRP A 62 1.89 -9.00 -16.98
C TRP A 62 1.99 -9.41 -15.51
N ARG A 63 1.42 -8.58 -14.60
CA ARG A 63 1.38 -8.88 -13.17
C ARG A 63 0.38 -9.98 -12.86
N LEU A 64 -0.78 -9.94 -13.50
CA LEU A 64 -1.79 -10.99 -13.36
C LEU A 64 -1.23 -12.34 -13.82
N ASP A 65 -0.52 -12.36 -14.94
CA ASP A 65 0.14 -13.54 -15.48
C ASP A 65 1.23 -14.05 -14.50
N ALA A 66 2.09 -13.15 -13.99
CA ALA A 66 3.10 -13.49 -13.00
C ALA A 66 2.51 -14.11 -11.72
N PHE A 67 1.39 -13.57 -11.23
CA PHE A 67 0.69 -14.13 -10.07
C PHE A 67 0.04 -15.48 -10.38
N THR A 68 -0.52 -15.67 -11.56
CA THR A 68 -1.12 -16.94 -11.99
C THR A 68 -0.06 -18.03 -12.12
N GLU A 69 1.10 -17.69 -12.60
CA GLU A 69 2.25 -18.60 -12.72
C GLU A 69 2.99 -18.84 -11.37
N GLY A 70 2.55 -18.20 -10.29
CA GLY A 70 3.18 -18.34 -8.96
C GLY A 70 4.58 -17.73 -8.85
N LYS A 71 4.93 -16.78 -9.72
CA LYS A 71 6.24 -16.10 -9.71
C LYS A 71 6.40 -15.21 -8.49
N ASP A 72 7.65 -15.07 -8.03
CA ASP A 72 8.02 -14.06 -7.04
C ASP A 72 7.85 -12.67 -7.67
N ILE A 73 6.89 -11.89 -7.16
CA ILE A 73 6.54 -10.58 -7.75
C ILE A 73 7.72 -9.60 -7.75
N TYR A 74 8.63 -9.69 -6.79
CA TYR A 74 9.80 -8.82 -6.73
C TYR A 74 10.81 -9.15 -7.84
N CYS A 75 10.98 -10.43 -8.16
CA CYS A 75 11.78 -10.87 -9.30
C CYS A 75 11.11 -10.48 -10.62
N ALA A 76 9.80 -10.69 -10.73
CA ALA A 76 9.05 -10.35 -11.93
C ALA A 76 9.07 -8.84 -12.19
N SER A 77 8.88 -8.02 -11.15
CA SER A 77 8.97 -6.56 -11.26
C SER A 77 10.37 -6.09 -11.68
N ALA A 78 11.42 -6.62 -11.04
CA ALA A 78 12.78 -6.31 -11.43
C ALA A 78 13.06 -6.72 -12.89
N SER A 79 12.55 -7.88 -13.33
CA SER A 79 12.70 -8.33 -14.71
C SER A 79 12.04 -7.36 -15.70
N GLN A 80 10.86 -6.85 -15.39
CA GLN A 80 10.18 -5.85 -16.23
C GLN A 80 10.89 -4.49 -16.21
N MET A 81 11.30 -4.02 -15.02
CA MET A 81 11.98 -2.73 -14.86
C MET A 81 13.29 -2.65 -15.62
N PHE A 82 14.08 -3.73 -15.62
CA PHE A 82 15.43 -3.76 -16.17
C PHE A 82 15.53 -4.53 -17.49
N SER A 83 14.43 -5.10 -17.99
CA SER A 83 14.38 -5.90 -19.23
C SER A 83 15.38 -7.05 -19.27
N VAL A 84 15.62 -7.68 -18.10
CA VAL A 84 16.53 -8.82 -17.94
C VAL A 84 15.86 -9.90 -17.07
N PRO A 85 16.17 -11.19 -17.27
CA PRO A 85 15.65 -12.23 -16.39
C PRO A 85 16.24 -12.08 -14.97
N VAL A 86 15.38 -12.13 -13.95
CA VAL A 86 15.76 -12.05 -12.53
C VAL A 86 15.24 -13.27 -11.80
N VAL A 87 16.14 -14.04 -11.17
CA VAL A 87 15.83 -15.24 -10.40
C VAL A 87 16.38 -15.11 -8.99
N LYS A 88 15.54 -15.36 -7.98
CA LYS A 88 15.81 -15.10 -6.56
C LYS A 88 17.18 -15.59 -6.05
N HIS A 89 17.62 -16.76 -6.50
CA HIS A 89 18.91 -17.36 -6.13
C HIS A 89 19.71 -17.76 -7.39
N GLY A 90 19.66 -16.91 -8.43
CA GLY A 90 20.28 -17.19 -9.73
C GLY A 90 20.62 -15.91 -10.49
N ILE A 91 20.36 -15.93 -11.79
CA ILE A 91 20.72 -14.83 -12.71
C ILE A 91 20.12 -13.51 -12.24
N ASN A 92 20.96 -12.46 -12.11
CA ASN A 92 20.59 -11.10 -11.72
C ASN A 92 19.81 -11.03 -10.39
N GLY A 93 20.03 -11.98 -9.48
CA GLY A 93 19.29 -12.08 -8.22
C GLY A 93 19.42 -10.86 -7.32
N GLU A 94 20.50 -10.08 -7.44
CA GLU A 94 20.73 -8.81 -6.75
C GLU A 94 19.69 -7.75 -7.13
N LEU A 95 19.17 -7.77 -8.37
CA LEU A 95 18.13 -6.82 -8.82
C LEU A 95 16.78 -7.05 -8.14
N ARG A 96 16.56 -8.23 -7.58
CA ARG A 96 15.33 -8.53 -6.82
C ARG A 96 15.11 -7.54 -5.67
N GLN A 97 16.20 -7.07 -5.04
CA GLN A 97 16.09 -6.10 -3.95
C GLN A 97 15.59 -4.75 -4.46
N LYS A 98 16.04 -4.30 -5.63
CA LYS A 98 15.51 -3.08 -6.28
C LYS A 98 14.03 -3.26 -6.65
N GLY A 99 13.65 -4.40 -7.19
CA GLY A 99 12.24 -4.74 -7.45
C GLY A 99 11.39 -4.73 -6.17
N LYS A 100 11.89 -5.26 -5.06
CA LYS A 100 11.19 -5.26 -3.76
C LYS A 100 10.92 -3.84 -3.26
N VAL A 101 11.93 -2.99 -3.25
CA VAL A 101 11.81 -1.59 -2.81
C VAL A 101 10.81 -0.84 -3.69
N ALA A 102 10.92 -1.00 -5.01
CA ALA A 102 10.00 -0.37 -5.95
C ALA A 102 8.55 -0.82 -5.74
N GLU A 103 8.31 -2.12 -5.54
CA GLU A 103 6.97 -2.67 -5.27
C GLU A 103 6.33 -2.09 -4.00
N LEU A 104 7.10 -1.98 -2.93
CA LEU A 104 6.61 -1.46 -1.66
C LEU A 104 6.25 0.04 -1.72
N ALA A 105 7.02 0.83 -2.49
CA ALA A 105 6.89 2.28 -2.50
C ALA A 105 6.08 2.84 -3.67
N CYS A 106 6.21 2.26 -4.89
CA CYS A 106 5.67 2.88 -6.10
C CYS A 106 4.21 2.57 -6.37
N GLY A 107 3.64 1.50 -5.79
CA GLY A 107 2.27 1.05 -6.09
C GLY A 107 1.18 2.12 -5.97
N TYR A 108 1.39 3.11 -5.12
CA TYR A 108 0.47 4.21 -4.85
C TYR A 108 1.06 5.59 -5.19
N GLY A 109 1.90 5.64 -6.23
CA GLY A 109 2.46 6.89 -6.72
C GLY A 109 3.60 7.45 -5.88
N GLY A 110 4.20 6.64 -5.01
CA GLY A 110 5.35 7.04 -4.20
C GLY A 110 6.51 7.57 -5.04
N GLY A 111 7.23 8.54 -4.48
CA GLY A 111 8.46 9.11 -5.02
C GLY A 111 9.68 8.72 -4.18
N ALA A 112 10.83 9.39 -4.40
CA ALA A 112 12.09 9.10 -3.71
C ALA A 112 11.94 9.12 -2.17
N GLY A 113 11.20 10.09 -1.61
CA GLY A 113 10.93 10.15 -0.18
C GLY A 113 10.19 8.92 0.36
N ALA A 114 9.28 8.31 -0.42
CA ALA A 114 8.60 7.09 -0.03
C ALA A 114 9.56 5.89 -0.03
N LEU A 115 10.44 5.78 -1.03
CA LEU A 115 11.47 4.74 -1.07
C LEU A 115 12.40 4.83 0.14
N ILE A 116 12.87 6.04 0.46
CA ILE A 116 13.74 6.30 1.62
C ILE A 116 13.02 5.91 2.93
N SER A 117 11.79 6.33 3.12
CA SER A 117 11.01 6.00 4.32
C SER A 117 10.72 4.51 4.48
N MET A 118 10.74 3.74 3.38
CA MET A 118 10.63 2.29 3.37
C MET A 118 11.97 1.55 3.46
N GLY A 119 13.05 2.28 3.79
CA GLY A 119 14.36 1.69 4.05
C GLY A 119 15.18 1.40 2.78
N ALA A 120 14.95 2.10 1.67
CA ALA A 120 15.71 1.90 0.43
C ALA A 120 17.22 2.03 0.65
N LEU A 121 17.64 3.02 1.43
CA LEU A 121 19.04 3.27 1.72
C LEU A 121 19.64 2.18 2.63
N ASP A 122 18.88 1.72 3.62
CA ASP A 122 19.28 0.61 4.51
C ASP A 122 19.39 -0.72 3.75
N MET A 123 18.68 -0.83 2.63
CA MET A 123 18.75 -1.98 1.71
C MET A 123 19.87 -1.87 0.68
N GLY A 124 20.74 -0.85 0.80
CA GLY A 124 21.94 -0.68 -0.02
C GLY A 124 21.73 0.08 -1.33
N LEU A 125 20.55 0.70 -1.55
CA LEU A 125 20.34 1.60 -2.68
C LEU A 125 20.91 2.98 -2.39
N LYS A 126 21.42 3.65 -3.43
CA LYS A 126 21.90 5.03 -3.32
C LYS A 126 20.76 6.00 -3.67
N GLU A 127 20.83 7.19 -3.10
CA GLU A 127 19.79 8.22 -3.29
C GLU A 127 19.70 8.66 -4.76
N ASP A 128 20.81 8.70 -5.46
CA ASP A 128 20.88 9.05 -6.89
C ASP A 128 20.31 7.97 -7.83
N GLU A 129 20.17 6.71 -7.38
CA GLU A 129 19.49 5.64 -8.12
C GLU A 129 17.95 5.68 -8.02
N LEU A 130 17.39 6.35 -7.00
CA LEU A 130 15.97 6.28 -6.71
C LEU A 130 15.07 6.85 -7.83
N PRO A 131 15.41 7.98 -8.49
CA PRO A 131 14.61 8.48 -9.61
C PRO A 131 14.50 7.48 -10.77
N ASP A 132 15.59 6.80 -11.11
CA ASP A 132 15.62 5.81 -12.21
C ASP A 132 14.80 4.57 -11.84
N ILE A 133 14.86 4.12 -10.60
CA ILE A 133 14.04 3.01 -10.09
C ILE A 133 12.55 3.35 -10.20
N ILE A 134 12.15 4.57 -9.80
CA ILE A 134 10.76 5.03 -9.88
C ILE A 134 10.29 5.10 -11.33
N SER A 135 11.11 5.66 -12.22
CA SER A 135 10.78 5.76 -13.65
C SER A 135 10.62 4.36 -14.25
N SER A 136 11.61 3.48 -14.05
CA SER A 136 11.59 2.10 -14.56
C SER A 136 10.36 1.33 -14.05
N TRP A 137 9.99 1.51 -12.77
CA TRP A 137 8.79 0.87 -12.23
C TRP A 137 7.51 1.39 -12.89
N ARG A 138 7.39 2.72 -13.09
CA ARG A 138 6.21 3.33 -13.73
C ARG A 138 6.09 2.93 -15.20
N ASP A 139 7.21 2.87 -15.90
CA ASP A 139 7.26 2.44 -17.30
C ASP A 139 6.89 0.97 -17.46
N ALA A 140 7.25 0.14 -16.48
CA ALA A 140 6.86 -1.27 -16.42
C ALA A 140 5.39 -1.49 -16.01
N ASN A 141 4.72 -0.48 -15.43
CA ASN A 141 3.34 -0.57 -14.90
C ASN A 141 2.43 0.55 -15.43
N PRO A 142 2.30 0.71 -16.75
CA PRO A 142 1.58 1.83 -17.34
C PRO A 142 0.08 1.83 -17.01
N GLU A 143 -0.55 0.67 -16.87
CA GLU A 143 -1.98 0.59 -16.56
C GLU A 143 -2.27 0.98 -15.11
N ILE A 144 -1.36 0.66 -14.17
CA ILE A 144 -1.45 1.13 -12.79
C ILE A 144 -1.30 2.66 -12.74
N VAL A 145 -0.34 3.22 -13.47
CA VAL A 145 -0.14 4.69 -13.54
C VAL A 145 -1.38 5.39 -14.12
N LYS A 146 -1.95 4.87 -15.19
CA LYS A 146 -3.22 5.38 -15.76
C LYS A 146 -4.37 5.29 -14.76
N PHE A 147 -4.46 4.18 -14.03
CA PHE A 147 -5.49 3.97 -13.03
C PHE A 147 -5.44 5.02 -11.91
N TRP A 148 -4.26 5.37 -11.38
CA TRP A 148 -4.14 6.44 -10.37
C TRP A 148 -4.79 7.74 -10.82
N TYR A 149 -4.41 8.21 -12.02
CA TYR A 149 -4.89 9.48 -12.54
C TYR A 149 -6.37 9.42 -12.94
N ALA A 150 -6.84 8.29 -13.46
CA ALA A 150 -8.24 8.09 -13.79
C ALA A 150 -9.13 8.14 -12.52
N VAL A 151 -8.71 7.52 -11.43
CA VAL A 151 -9.38 7.54 -10.12
C VAL A 151 -9.47 8.97 -9.58
N GLU A 152 -8.37 9.70 -9.57
CA GLU A 152 -8.35 11.09 -9.10
C GLU A 152 -9.24 11.99 -9.95
N LYS A 153 -9.12 11.89 -11.27
CA LYS A 153 -9.94 12.64 -12.22
C LYS A 153 -11.42 12.38 -12.00
N ALA A 154 -11.83 11.11 -11.90
CA ALA A 154 -13.22 10.73 -11.68
C ALA A 154 -13.74 11.28 -10.33
N ALA A 155 -12.96 11.19 -9.26
CA ALA A 155 -13.33 11.75 -7.95
C ALA A 155 -13.53 13.27 -7.99
N ILE A 156 -12.60 14.00 -8.61
CA ILE A 156 -12.66 15.46 -8.75
C ILE A 156 -13.87 15.88 -9.59
N GLU A 157 -14.07 15.26 -10.75
CA GLU A 157 -15.18 15.60 -11.65
C GLU A 157 -16.54 15.27 -11.04
N THR A 158 -16.65 14.13 -10.32
CA THR A 158 -17.89 13.76 -9.60
C THR A 158 -18.24 14.78 -8.52
N VAL A 159 -17.26 15.31 -7.80
CA VAL A 159 -17.49 16.37 -6.80
C VAL A 159 -17.84 17.71 -7.47
N LYS A 160 -17.32 17.97 -8.66
CA LYS A 160 -17.52 19.22 -9.37
C LYS A 160 -18.93 19.38 -9.97
N ASP A 161 -19.43 18.33 -10.60
CA ASP A 161 -20.68 18.38 -11.36
C ASP A 161 -21.78 17.42 -10.84
N HIS A 162 -21.48 16.66 -9.79
CA HIS A 162 -22.40 15.72 -9.13
C HIS A 162 -22.92 14.61 -10.07
N THR A 163 -22.14 14.27 -11.11
CA THR A 163 -22.47 13.19 -12.06
C THR A 163 -21.74 11.92 -11.67
N ASP A 164 -22.46 10.80 -11.66
CA ASP A 164 -21.88 9.48 -11.39
C ASP A 164 -20.88 9.09 -12.46
N ARG A 165 -19.77 8.46 -12.04
CA ARG A 165 -18.69 8.01 -12.92
C ARG A 165 -18.23 6.62 -12.55
N THR A 166 -17.52 6.00 -13.47
CA THR A 166 -16.86 4.71 -13.25
C THR A 166 -15.44 4.72 -13.81
N VAL A 167 -14.53 4.05 -13.10
CA VAL A 167 -13.18 3.72 -13.59
C VAL A 167 -13.00 2.22 -13.42
N GLY A 168 -13.06 1.48 -14.51
CA GLY A 168 -13.09 0.02 -14.48
C GLY A 168 -14.23 -0.52 -13.61
N ARG A 169 -13.89 -1.10 -12.47
CA ARG A 169 -14.84 -1.72 -11.51
C ARG A 169 -15.21 -0.79 -10.35
N ILE A 170 -14.70 0.43 -10.33
CA ILE A 170 -14.88 1.39 -9.24
C ILE A 170 -15.89 2.44 -9.66
N GLY A 171 -16.94 2.64 -8.83
CA GLY A 171 -17.94 3.70 -9.02
C GLY A 171 -17.62 4.94 -8.20
N PHE A 172 -18.01 6.11 -8.69
CA PHE A 172 -17.93 7.39 -7.99
C PHE A 172 -19.30 8.04 -8.03
N GLN A 173 -19.85 8.38 -6.87
CA GLN A 173 -21.20 8.94 -6.72
C GLN A 173 -21.16 10.11 -5.77
N PHE A 174 -22.03 11.10 -5.97
CA PHE A 174 -22.16 12.23 -5.06
C PHE A 174 -23.58 12.32 -4.53
N SER A 175 -23.76 12.21 -3.23
CA SER A 175 -25.06 12.37 -2.56
C SER A 175 -24.87 12.78 -1.10
N ALA A 176 -25.85 13.49 -0.55
CA ALA A 176 -25.84 13.95 0.85
C ALA A 176 -24.50 14.65 1.25
N ASN A 177 -23.98 15.50 0.38
CA ASN A 177 -22.71 16.22 0.57
C ASN A 177 -21.51 15.29 0.86
N THR A 178 -21.50 14.11 0.23
CA THR A 178 -20.47 13.08 0.38
C THR A 178 -20.12 12.52 -0.99
N LEU A 179 -18.81 12.40 -1.27
CA LEU A 179 -18.32 11.58 -2.37
C LEU A 179 -18.24 10.13 -1.88
N TRP A 180 -18.95 9.26 -2.57
CA TRP A 180 -18.94 7.82 -2.35
C TRP A 180 -18.11 7.14 -3.42
N ILE A 181 -17.12 6.37 -3.00
CA ILE A 181 -16.39 5.47 -3.89
C ILE A 181 -16.96 4.07 -3.67
N VAL A 182 -17.57 3.52 -4.72
CA VAL A 182 -18.24 2.21 -4.68
C VAL A 182 -17.26 1.14 -5.13
N LEU A 183 -16.98 0.19 -4.24
CA LEU A 183 -16.06 -0.92 -4.48
C LEU A 183 -16.74 -2.05 -5.26
N PRO A 184 -15.98 -3.02 -5.82
CA PRO A 184 -16.54 -4.17 -6.53
C PRO A 184 -17.51 -5.02 -5.70
N SER A 185 -17.34 -5.05 -4.38
CA SER A 185 -18.25 -5.70 -3.43
C SER A 185 -19.59 -4.98 -3.22
N GLY A 186 -19.73 -3.75 -3.76
CA GLY A 186 -20.84 -2.85 -3.47
C GLY A 186 -20.68 -2.02 -2.18
N ARG A 187 -19.66 -2.30 -1.37
CA ARG A 187 -19.32 -1.47 -0.20
C ARG A 187 -18.82 -0.10 -0.66
N ARG A 188 -19.01 0.92 0.19
CA ARG A 188 -18.70 2.31 -0.16
C ARG A 188 -17.67 2.90 0.80
N LEU A 189 -16.74 3.68 0.25
CA LEU A 189 -15.86 4.56 1.02
C LEU A 189 -16.46 5.97 1.00
N ALA A 190 -16.53 6.63 2.17
CA ALA A 190 -17.13 7.94 2.33
C ALA A 190 -16.05 9.02 2.44
N TYR A 191 -16.12 10.03 1.58
CA TYR A 191 -15.34 11.28 1.66
C TYR A 191 -16.31 12.41 1.96
N ILE A 192 -16.42 12.79 3.25
CA ILE A 192 -17.46 13.65 3.76
C ILE A 192 -17.14 15.12 3.48
N LYS A 193 -18.16 15.91 3.08
CA LYS A 193 -18.05 17.32 2.73
C LYS A 193 -16.85 17.62 1.82
N PRO A 194 -16.74 16.91 0.69
CA PRO A 194 -15.61 17.10 -0.23
C PRO A 194 -15.62 18.52 -0.79
N LYS A 195 -14.42 19.07 -0.98
CA LYS A 195 -14.22 20.39 -1.61
C LYS A 195 -12.99 20.37 -2.48
N LEU A 196 -13.02 21.14 -3.56
CA LEU A 196 -11.85 21.41 -4.37
C LEU A 196 -11.19 22.70 -3.86
N GLN A 197 -9.95 22.59 -3.41
CA GLN A 197 -9.18 23.70 -2.84
C GLN A 197 -7.74 23.69 -3.37
N PRO A 198 -7.09 24.86 -3.52
CA PRO A 198 -5.66 24.87 -3.84
C PRO A 198 -4.85 24.19 -2.72
N ASN A 199 -3.96 23.29 -3.10
CA ASN A 199 -2.99 22.71 -2.18
C ASN A 199 -1.80 23.66 -1.97
N ARG A 200 -0.83 23.26 -1.14
CA ARG A 200 0.39 24.01 -0.86
C ARG A 200 1.24 24.33 -2.10
N PHE A 201 0.98 23.68 -3.22
CA PHE A 201 1.66 23.92 -4.50
C PHE A 201 0.81 24.73 -5.50
N GLY A 202 -0.34 25.27 -5.07
CA GLY A 202 -1.27 26.02 -5.91
C GLY A 202 -2.11 25.17 -6.88
N ARG A 203 -2.04 23.84 -6.81
CA ARG A 203 -2.85 22.93 -7.63
C ARG A 203 -4.17 22.63 -6.93
N MET A 204 -5.27 22.58 -7.71
CA MET A 204 -6.56 22.16 -7.17
C MET A 204 -6.51 20.71 -6.72
N ALA A 205 -6.77 20.48 -5.44
CA ALA A 205 -6.79 19.17 -4.81
C ALA A 205 -8.15 18.89 -4.17
N LEU A 206 -8.50 17.62 -4.07
CA LEU A 206 -9.69 17.17 -3.37
C LEU A 206 -9.41 17.10 -1.87
N THR A 207 -10.23 17.82 -1.09
CA THR A 207 -10.19 17.79 0.38
C THR A 207 -11.50 17.24 0.93
N PHE A 208 -11.47 16.66 2.11
CA PHE A 208 -12.65 16.09 2.79
C PHE A 208 -12.51 16.17 4.31
N GLU A 209 -13.60 16.05 5.02
CA GLU A 209 -13.60 15.98 6.49
C GLU A 209 -13.55 14.53 6.96
N GLY A 210 -12.70 14.25 7.93
CA GLY A 210 -12.51 12.92 8.50
C GLY A 210 -11.70 12.93 9.78
N LEU A 211 -11.48 11.74 10.34
CA LEU A 211 -10.69 11.58 11.54
C LEU A 211 -9.19 11.72 11.20
N GLY A 212 -8.53 12.70 11.77
CA GLY A 212 -7.08 12.90 11.63
C GLY A 212 -6.25 12.00 12.53
N ALA A 213 -4.92 12.05 12.39
CA ALA A 213 -3.97 11.22 13.14
C ALA A 213 -4.07 11.38 14.67
N ASN A 214 -4.56 12.51 15.15
CA ASN A 214 -4.78 12.80 16.58
C ASN A 214 -6.19 12.44 17.06
N ASN A 215 -6.94 11.62 16.33
CA ASN A 215 -8.34 11.26 16.58
C ASN A 215 -9.31 12.47 16.65
N LYS A 216 -8.91 13.62 16.08
CA LYS A 216 -9.80 14.79 15.97
C LYS A 216 -10.37 14.89 14.56
N TRP A 217 -11.62 15.30 14.46
CA TRP A 217 -12.29 15.56 13.20
C TRP A 217 -11.65 16.79 12.54
N THR A 218 -11.12 16.61 11.35
CA THR A 218 -10.40 17.67 10.62
C THR A 218 -10.57 17.52 9.11
N ARG A 219 -10.20 18.58 8.39
CA ARG A 219 -10.14 18.56 6.94
C ARG A 219 -8.75 18.10 6.49
N GLY A 220 -8.73 17.05 5.69
CA GLY A 220 -7.53 16.51 5.06
C GLY A 220 -7.58 16.64 3.53
N GLU A 221 -6.42 16.56 2.90
CA GLU A 221 -6.25 16.48 1.46
C GLU A 221 -6.10 15.02 1.01
N THR A 222 -6.61 14.71 -0.19
CA THR A 222 -6.37 13.44 -0.87
C THR A 222 -5.90 13.67 -2.30
N TYR A 223 -5.28 12.64 -2.88
CA TYR A 223 -4.70 12.68 -4.21
C TYR A 223 -4.73 11.26 -4.83
N SER A 224 -4.31 11.14 -6.09
CA SER A 224 -4.37 9.90 -6.87
C SER A 224 -3.87 8.66 -6.13
N GLY A 225 -2.67 8.74 -5.55
CA GLY A 225 -2.07 7.62 -4.82
C GLY A 225 -2.86 7.24 -3.57
N LYS A 226 -3.31 8.23 -2.77
CA LYS A 226 -4.08 7.98 -1.55
C LYS A 226 -5.47 7.41 -1.82
N LEU A 227 -6.12 7.88 -2.87
CA LEU A 227 -7.41 7.32 -3.31
C LEU A 227 -7.23 5.87 -3.76
N THR A 228 -6.21 5.61 -4.57
CA THR A 228 -5.91 4.25 -5.06
C THR A 228 -5.54 3.31 -3.92
N GLU A 229 -4.73 3.75 -2.96
CA GLU A 229 -4.39 2.99 -1.75
C GLU A 229 -5.67 2.59 -0.98
N ASN A 230 -6.54 3.55 -0.68
CA ASN A 230 -7.78 3.30 0.06
C ASN A 230 -8.70 2.32 -0.68
N ILE A 231 -8.84 2.45 -2.00
CA ILE A 231 -9.63 1.55 -2.85
C ILE A 231 -9.04 0.14 -2.81
N THR A 232 -7.72 0.02 -3.00
CA THR A 232 -7.04 -1.28 -3.04
C THR A 232 -7.11 -2.00 -1.71
N GLN A 233 -6.79 -1.34 -0.61
CA GLN A 233 -6.83 -1.91 0.73
C GLN A 233 -8.25 -2.30 1.14
N ALA A 234 -9.23 -1.45 0.82
CA ALA A 234 -10.61 -1.74 1.12
C ALA A 234 -11.13 -2.95 0.31
N THR A 235 -10.75 -3.07 -0.95
CA THR A 235 -11.10 -4.22 -1.80
C THR A 235 -10.41 -5.49 -1.30
N ALA A 236 -9.13 -5.40 -0.92
CA ALA A 236 -8.39 -6.53 -0.32
C ALA A 236 -9.04 -7.02 0.97
N ARG A 237 -9.50 -6.08 1.82
CA ARG A 237 -10.25 -6.42 3.04
C ARG A 237 -11.57 -7.13 2.72
N ASP A 238 -12.29 -6.71 1.69
CA ASP A 238 -13.54 -7.34 1.31
C ASP A 238 -13.32 -8.79 0.87
N LEU A 239 -12.26 -9.06 0.10
CA LEU A 239 -11.86 -10.42 -0.29
C LEU A 239 -11.45 -11.30 0.90
N LEU A 240 -10.87 -10.71 1.95
CA LEU A 240 -10.50 -11.44 3.16
C LEU A 240 -11.72 -11.78 4.03
N ALA A 241 -12.78 -10.98 3.92
CA ALA A 241 -13.98 -11.10 4.75
C ALA A 241 -15.04 -12.08 4.20
N GLU A 242 -14.88 -12.52 2.94
CA GLU A 242 -15.69 -13.54 2.29
C GLU A 242 -15.19 -14.97 2.58
#